data_4e43af1f60afb549828f9ae70fa31f83
#
_entry.id   4e43af1f60afb549828f9ae70fa31f83
#
_cell.length_a   1.000
_cell.length_b   1.000
_cell.length_c   1.000
_cell.angle_alpha   90.00
_cell.angle_beta   90.00
_cell.angle_gamma   90.00
#
_symmetry.space_group_name_H-M   'P 1'
#
loop_
_entity.id
_entity.type
_entity.pdbx_description
1 polymer ?
#
loop_
_entity_poly.entity_id
_entity_poly.type
_entity_poly.pdbx_seq_one_letter_code
_entity_poly.pdbx_strand_id
1 'polypeptide(L)'
;AAASPEGISALPIWCKRAIAREIWDNLPVWFMYISTVGLLHFMVANVPTSEYEKIGHSMASYAATAVFPMFWVLLVYTLRVRDSRRLTAQWGMRRYLIPVAMAAALPAIYYWYQLVPGFRHELDLPSLVRLFEYMQLTWIALFIVHCAVKQRLAGLAFFFGVGWLYGLVLENGGIMMRYFFEPGYSFYLWKLPAPFATMMGWCLAFYACIWMTEFLIERFPTLRGSAVIAALTTTAIAISWDLQMDPLASLSGVFWKWNDLLPNWFLSVPFVNYVAWFSAFMPFAYIYHHVVMDDWVTPRERNWRVFKQLPNVVVWAGILFFGIMFVAEMGFDGPAYRVLDQFLTHVIPYGT
;
A
#
# COMPACT_ATOMS: atom_id res chain seq x y z
N ALA A 1 20.74 24.83 -21.47
CA ALA A 1 19.66 25.79 -21.30
C ALA A 1 18.64 25.19 -20.36
N ALA A 2 18.59 25.64 -19.11
CA ALA A 2 17.61 25.21 -18.15
C ALA A 2 16.21 25.64 -18.66
N ALA A 3 15.30 24.69 -18.83
CA ALA A 3 13.91 24.99 -19.14
C ALA A 3 13.34 25.81 -17.97
N SER A 4 12.88 27.01 -18.26
CA SER A 4 12.32 27.89 -17.24
C SER A 4 11.09 27.27 -16.58
N PRO A 5 10.81 27.57 -15.30
CA PRO A 5 9.63 27.07 -14.59
C PRO A 5 8.30 27.60 -15.18
N GLU A 6 8.33 28.35 -16.26
CA GLU A 6 7.16 28.89 -16.95
C GLU A 6 6.32 27.88 -17.74
N GLY A 7 6.82 26.61 -17.95
CA GLY A 7 6.15 25.65 -18.83
C GLY A 7 4.73 25.29 -18.41
N ILE A 8 4.43 25.18 -17.11
CA ILE A 8 3.08 24.83 -16.61
C ILE A 8 2.22 26.08 -16.42
N SER A 9 2.84 27.23 -16.10
CA SER A 9 2.13 28.49 -15.97
C SER A 9 1.56 28.99 -17.30
N ALA A 10 2.21 28.64 -18.40
CA ALA A 10 1.81 29.03 -19.77
C ALA A 10 0.65 28.18 -20.35
N LEU A 11 0.25 27.07 -19.70
CA LEU A 11 -0.86 26.25 -20.19
C LEU A 11 -2.19 26.99 -20.07
N PRO A 12 -3.07 26.95 -21.07
CA PRO A 12 -4.42 27.49 -20.99
C PRO A 12 -5.20 26.91 -19.79
N ILE A 13 -6.07 27.71 -19.18
CA ILE A 13 -6.86 27.33 -17.99
C ILE A 13 -7.65 26.03 -18.24
N TRP A 14 -8.19 25.83 -19.44
CA TRP A 14 -8.91 24.62 -19.79
C TRP A 14 -8.01 23.38 -19.79
N CYS A 15 -6.75 23.51 -20.18
CA CYS A 15 -5.76 22.42 -20.16
C CYS A 15 -5.39 22.06 -18.72
N LYS A 16 -5.18 23.04 -17.85
CA LYS A 16 -4.94 22.85 -16.42
C LYS A 16 -6.11 22.12 -15.73
N ARG A 17 -7.35 22.55 -16.03
CA ARG A 17 -8.56 21.89 -15.51
C ARG A 17 -8.70 20.45 -16.03
N ALA A 18 -8.31 20.19 -17.27
CA ALA A 18 -8.35 18.87 -17.87
C ALA A 18 -7.36 17.91 -17.18
N ILE A 19 -6.13 18.36 -16.94
CA ILE A 19 -5.09 17.57 -16.26
C ILE A 19 -5.49 17.32 -14.79
N ALA A 20 -5.90 18.37 -14.07
CA ALA A 20 -6.32 18.24 -12.69
C ALA A 20 -7.49 17.23 -12.53
N ARG A 21 -8.44 17.26 -13.46
CA ARG A 21 -9.54 16.30 -13.46
C ARG A 21 -9.09 14.88 -13.77
N GLU A 22 -8.15 14.70 -14.68
CA GLU A 22 -7.58 13.40 -15.02
C GLU A 22 -6.85 12.78 -13.82
N ILE A 23 -6.03 13.58 -13.12
CA ILE A 23 -5.36 13.15 -11.88
C ILE A 23 -6.40 12.78 -10.83
N TRP A 24 -7.41 13.63 -10.62
CA TRP A 24 -8.46 13.39 -9.64
C TRP A 24 -9.26 12.12 -9.93
N ASP A 25 -9.69 11.94 -11.18
CA ASP A 25 -10.47 10.76 -11.59
C ASP A 25 -9.67 9.44 -11.47
N ASN A 26 -8.35 9.51 -11.39
CA ASN A 26 -7.43 8.38 -11.28
C ASN A 26 -6.60 8.42 -9.97
N LEU A 27 -7.05 9.14 -8.96
CA LEU A 27 -6.27 9.37 -7.73
C LEU A 27 -5.71 8.09 -7.09
N PRO A 28 -6.45 6.94 -7.01
CA PRO A 28 -5.89 5.70 -6.47
C PRO A 28 -4.69 5.15 -7.27
N VAL A 29 -4.72 5.27 -8.60
CA VAL A 29 -3.57 4.85 -9.44
C VAL A 29 -2.40 5.81 -9.27
N TRP A 30 -2.66 7.12 -9.20
CA TRP A 30 -1.63 8.11 -8.93
C TRP A 30 -1.02 7.96 -7.54
N PHE A 31 -1.82 7.58 -6.55
CA PHE A 31 -1.31 7.26 -5.22
C PHE A 31 -0.32 6.08 -5.29
N MET A 32 -0.74 4.96 -5.89
CA MET A 32 0.13 3.80 -6.05
C MET A 32 1.41 4.13 -6.82
N TYR A 33 1.31 4.94 -7.87
CA TYR A 33 2.46 5.42 -8.63
C TYR A 33 3.38 6.30 -7.79
N ILE A 34 2.83 7.34 -7.16
CA ILE A 34 3.61 8.30 -6.38
C ILE A 34 4.19 7.64 -5.13
N SER A 35 3.45 6.75 -4.44
CA SER A 35 4.00 6.00 -3.31
C SER A 35 5.16 5.10 -3.73
N THR A 36 5.06 4.46 -4.91
CA THR A 36 6.13 3.61 -5.46
C THR A 36 7.37 4.43 -5.81
N VAL A 37 7.20 5.43 -6.69
CA VAL A 37 8.31 6.24 -7.20
C VAL A 37 8.80 7.23 -6.14
N GLY A 38 7.90 7.83 -5.39
CA GLY A 38 8.21 8.81 -4.35
C GLY A 38 8.92 8.18 -3.15
N LEU A 39 8.49 7.01 -2.69
CA LEU A 39 9.18 6.31 -1.59
C LEU A 39 10.58 5.88 -2.02
N LEU A 40 10.73 5.33 -3.23
CA LEU A 40 12.04 5.00 -3.76
C LEU A 40 12.94 6.24 -3.83
N HIS A 41 12.43 7.33 -4.39
CA HIS A 41 13.13 8.61 -4.45
C HIS A 41 13.54 9.11 -3.07
N PHE A 42 12.58 9.09 -2.14
CA PHE A 42 12.78 9.56 -0.78
C PHE A 42 13.85 8.76 -0.04
N MET A 43 13.82 7.44 -0.13
CA MET A 43 14.79 6.56 0.52
C MET A 43 16.18 6.70 -0.10
N VAL A 44 16.26 6.71 -1.43
CA VAL A 44 17.54 6.85 -2.14
C VAL A 44 18.19 8.21 -1.88
N ALA A 45 17.40 9.27 -1.75
CA ALA A 45 17.91 10.62 -1.52
C ALA A 45 18.37 10.87 -0.07
N ASN A 46 17.73 10.22 0.91
CA ASN A 46 17.85 10.63 2.30
C ASN A 46 18.45 9.57 3.23
N VAL A 47 18.45 8.28 2.84
CA VAL A 47 19.02 7.22 3.66
C VAL A 47 20.52 7.04 3.32
N PRO A 48 21.42 7.00 4.31
CA PRO A 48 22.85 6.80 4.10
C PRO A 48 23.15 5.51 3.33
N THR A 49 24.13 5.54 2.43
CA THR A 49 24.57 4.33 1.69
C THR A 49 25.06 3.23 2.61
N SER A 50 25.68 3.58 3.72
CA SER A 50 26.14 2.64 4.74
C SER A 50 25.01 1.74 5.28
N GLU A 51 23.78 2.21 5.27
CA GLU A 51 22.63 1.42 5.73
C GLU A 51 22.30 0.27 4.75
N TYR A 52 22.41 0.51 3.44
CA TYR A 52 22.25 -0.55 2.43
C TYR A 52 23.37 -1.58 2.53
N GLU A 53 24.61 -1.13 2.77
CA GLU A 53 25.79 -1.98 2.89
C GLU A 53 25.74 -2.89 4.12
N LYS A 54 25.23 -2.39 5.26
CA LYS A 54 25.08 -3.16 6.50
C LYS A 54 24.25 -4.42 6.32
N ILE A 55 23.24 -4.39 5.44
CA ILE A 55 22.35 -5.52 5.20
C ILE A 55 22.75 -6.36 3.99
N GLY A 56 23.88 -6.04 3.34
CA GLY A 56 24.41 -6.80 2.21
C GLY A 56 23.60 -6.70 0.91
N HIS A 57 22.74 -5.69 0.78
CA HIS A 57 21.93 -5.45 -0.41
C HIS A 57 22.34 -4.16 -1.11
N SER A 58 22.21 -4.14 -2.43
CA SER A 58 22.46 -2.94 -3.22
C SER A 58 21.21 -2.08 -3.33
N MET A 59 21.40 -0.78 -3.49
CA MET A 59 20.32 0.15 -3.82
C MET A 59 19.58 -0.28 -5.11
N ALA A 60 20.26 -0.89 -6.08
CA ALA A 60 19.67 -1.43 -7.29
C ALA A 60 18.64 -2.54 -6.99
N SER A 61 18.92 -3.39 -6.00
CA SER A 61 17.98 -4.45 -5.58
C SER A 61 16.67 -3.85 -5.06
N TYR A 62 16.74 -2.79 -4.24
CA TYR A 62 15.56 -2.08 -3.76
C TYR A 62 14.84 -1.33 -4.88
N ALA A 63 15.57 -0.70 -5.80
CA ALA A 63 14.96 -0.05 -6.96
C ALA A 63 14.21 -1.04 -7.87
N ALA A 64 14.75 -2.24 -8.03
CA ALA A 64 14.14 -3.29 -8.86
C ALA A 64 12.78 -3.76 -8.31
N THR A 65 12.54 -3.68 -6.99
CA THR A 65 11.25 -4.07 -6.41
C THR A 65 10.08 -3.22 -6.91
N ALA A 66 10.35 -2.00 -7.34
CA ALA A 66 9.33 -1.11 -7.88
C ALA A 66 8.64 -1.66 -9.16
N VAL A 67 9.22 -2.65 -9.81
CA VAL A 67 8.59 -3.32 -10.97
C VAL A 67 7.25 -3.99 -10.59
N PHE A 68 7.12 -4.50 -9.38
CA PHE A 68 5.91 -5.20 -8.93
C PHE A 68 4.68 -4.29 -8.89
N PRO A 69 4.66 -3.19 -8.11
CA PRO A 69 3.51 -2.28 -8.12
C PRO A 69 3.36 -1.54 -9.47
N MET A 70 4.47 -1.22 -10.15
CA MET A 70 4.42 -0.53 -11.45
C MET A 70 3.73 -1.35 -12.53
N PHE A 71 3.81 -2.67 -12.49
CA PHE A 71 3.05 -3.53 -13.41
C PHE A 71 1.54 -3.21 -13.33
N TRP A 72 0.99 -3.19 -12.13
CA TRP A 72 -0.44 -2.91 -11.93
C TRP A 72 -0.81 -1.47 -12.25
N VAL A 73 0.03 -0.52 -11.83
CA VAL A 73 -0.16 0.91 -12.13
C VAL A 73 -0.21 1.14 -13.64
N LEU A 74 0.76 0.62 -14.38
CA LEU A 74 0.84 0.79 -15.82
C LEU A 74 -0.28 0.06 -16.55
N LEU A 75 -0.63 -1.16 -16.10
CA LEU A 75 -1.74 -1.93 -16.66
C LEU A 75 -3.05 -1.13 -16.52
N VAL A 76 -3.42 -0.75 -15.31
CA VAL A 76 -4.68 -0.05 -15.04
C VAL A 76 -4.69 1.31 -15.73
N TYR A 77 -3.62 2.09 -15.63
CA TYR A 77 -3.57 3.42 -16.21
C TYR A 77 -3.62 3.39 -17.76
N THR A 78 -2.88 2.47 -18.38
CA THR A 78 -2.92 2.29 -19.84
C THR A 78 -4.31 1.92 -20.34
N LEU A 79 -5.00 1.00 -19.65
CA LEU A 79 -6.38 0.65 -19.98
C LEU A 79 -7.32 1.85 -19.85
N ARG A 80 -7.18 2.64 -18.76
CA ARG A 80 -7.99 3.85 -18.56
C ARG A 80 -7.74 4.89 -19.65
N VAL A 81 -6.50 5.11 -20.02
CA VAL A 81 -6.11 6.03 -21.11
C VAL A 81 -6.67 5.54 -22.44
N ARG A 82 -6.61 4.22 -22.70
CA ARG A 82 -7.19 3.62 -23.92
C ARG A 82 -8.70 3.88 -24.01
N ASP A 83 -9.41 3.66 -22.92
CA ASP A 83 -10.87 3.69 -22.89
C ASP A 83 -11.44 5.11 -22.73
N SER A 84 -10.59 6.09 -22.41
CA SER A 84 -10.99 7.49 -22.24
C SER A 84 -11.33 8.14 -23.56
N ARG A 85 -12.64 8.31 -23.85
CA ARG A 85 -13.11 9.05 -25.05
C ARG A 85 -12.58 10.48 -25.09
N ARG A 86 -12.44 11.11 -23.91
CA ARG A 86 -11.94 12.47 -23.78
C ARG A 86 -10.47 12.58 -24.16
N LEU A 87 -9.60 11.72 -23.61
CA LEU A 87 -8.18 11.71 -23.95
C LEU A 87 -7.99 11.33 -25.43
N THR A 88 -8.80 10.42 -25.94
CA THR A 88 -8.79 10.05 -27.36
C THR A 88 -9.12 11.24 -28.26
N ALA A 89 -10.15 12.01 -27.93
CA ALA A 89 -10.57 13.17 -28.72
C ALA A 89 -9.56 14.34 -28.65
N GLN A 90 -8.92 14.54 -27.48
CA GLN A 90 -8.00 15.66 -27.28
C GLN A 90 -6.55 15.39 -27.70
N TRP A 91 -6.06 14.16 -27.47
CA TRP A 91 -4.66 13.80 -27.56
C TRP A 91 -4.37 12.70 -28.60
N GLY A 92 -5.39 12.03 -29.12
CA GLY A 92 -5.20 10.90 -30.02
C GLY A 92 -4.22 9.87 -29.49
N MET A 93 -3.24 9.46 -30.29
CA MET A 93 -2.19 8.51 -29.88
C MET A 93 -1.22 9.09 -28.84
N ARG A 94 -1.09 10.41 -28.73
CA ARG A 94 -0.18 11.06 -27.77
C ARG A 94 -0.54 10.79 -26.32
N ARG A 95 -1.79 10.38 -26.03
CA ARG A 95 -2.22 9.99 -24.68
C ARG A 95 -1.37 8.89 -24.06
N TYR A 96 -0.78 8.02 -24.87
CA TYR A 96 0.10 6.95 -24.39
C TYR A 96 1.49 7.42 -23.96
N LEU A 97 1.86 8.67 -24.24
CA LEU A 97 3.10 9.25 -23.69
C LEU A 97 3.09 9.33 -22.16
N ILE A 98 1.90 9.41 -21.53
CA ILE A 98 1.80 9.47 -20.07
C ILE A 98 2.25 8.17 -19.43
N PRO A 99 1.67 6.99 -19.73
CA PRO A 99 2.16 5.72 -19.16
C PRO A 99 3.61 5.41 -19.55
N VAL A 100 4.06 5.83 -20.73
CA VAL A 100 5.49 5.71 -21.11
C VAL A 100 6.37 6.57 -20.22
N ALA A 101 5.99 7.82 -19.95
CA ALA A 101 6.72 8.70 -19.04
C ALA A 101 6.71 8.16 -17.61
N MET A 102 5.59 7.60 -17.15
CA MET A 102 5.51 6.94 -15.84
C MET A 102 6.49 5.77 -15.75
N ALA A 103 6.56 4.92 -16.76
CA ALA A 103 7.50 3.81 -16.81
C ALA A 103 8.97 4.28 -16.82
N ALA A 104 9.27 5.33 -17.58
CA ALA A 104 10.61 5.90 -17.69
C ALA A 104 11.09 6.61 -16.42
N ALA A 105 10.19 7.04 -15.54
CA ALA A 105 10.55 7.76 -14.32
C ALA A 105 11.38 6.90 -13.34
N LEU A 106 11.13 5.59 -13.25
CA LEU A 106 11.88 4.69 -12.34
C LEU A 106 13.38 4.65 -12.67
N PRO A 107 13.80 4.25 -13.89
CA PRO A 107 15.21 4.27 -14.22
C PRO A 107 15.78 5.68 -14.22
N ALA A 108 15.01 6.70 -14.62
CA ALA A 108 15.48 8.08 -14.61
C ALA A 108 15.83 8.55 -13.19
N ILE A 109 15.00 8.25 -12.19
CA ILE A 109 15.27 8.57 -10.78
C ILE A 109 16.52 7.83 -10.29
N TYR A 110 16.60 6.52 -10.53
CA TYR A 110 17.74 5.72 -10.11
C TYR A 110 19.05 6.25 -10.67
N TYR A 111 19.13 6.49 -11.99
CA TYR A 111 20.33 7.00 -12.63
C TYR A 111 20.65 8.44 -12.24
N TRP A 112 19.64 9.28 -12.05
CA TRP A 112 19.83 10.66 -11.66
C TRP A 112 20.61 10.78 -10.35
N TYR A 113 20.28 9.99 -9.35
CA TYR A 113 20.99 10.01 -8.07
C TYR A 113 22.41 9.49 -8.14
N GLN A 114 22.70 8.59 -9.06
CA GLN A 114 24.07 8.14 -9.30
C GLN A 114 24.91 9.18 -10.02
N LEU A 115 24.33 9.95 -10.93
CA LEU A 115 25.04 10.93 -11.76
C LEU A 115 25.16 12.31 -11.10
N VAL A 116 24.32 12.64 -10.13
CA VAL A 116 24.25 13.97 -9.49
C VAL A 116 24.32 13.83 -7.96
N PRO A 117 25.51 13.56 -7.39
CA PRO A 117 25.67 13.30 -5.95
C PRO A 117 25.17 14.43 -5.02
N GLY A 118 25.12 15.68 -5.50
CA GLY A 118 24.68 16.84 -4.72
C GLY A 118 23.17 16.88 -4.39
N PHE A 119 22.38 15.92 -4.87
CA PHE A 119 20.96 15.80 -4.53
C PHE A 119 20.67 14.92 -3.33
N ARG A 120 21.70 14.33 -2.74
CA ARG A 120 21.52 13.51 -1.52
C ARG A 120 21.60 14.42 -0.29
N HIS A 121 20.52 14.44 0.46
CA HIS A 121 20.43 15.07 1.77
C HIS A 121 20.17 14.01 2.81
N GLU A 122 21.21 13.61 3.54
CA GLU A 122 21.06 12.66 4.63
C GLU A 122 20.26 13.31 5.77
N LEU A 123 19.04 12.87 5.96
CA LEU A 123 18.20 13.30 7.06
C LEU A 123 18.39 12.36 8.26
N ASP A 124 18.27 12.90 9.45
CA ASP A 124 18.21 12.09 10.67
C ASP A 124 16.93 11.24 10.71
N LEU A 125 16.98 10.07 11.33
CA LEU A 125 15.86 9.14 11.40
C LEU A 125 14.56 9.77 11.92
N PRO A 126 14.56 10.57 13.02
CA PRO A 126 13.34 11.23 13.48
C PRO A 126 12.72 12.18 12.46
N SER A 127 13.53 12.86 11.66
CA SER A 127 13.03 13.75 10.58
C SER A 127 12.43 12.94 9.43
N LEU A 128 13.04 11.80 9.08
CA LEU A 128 12.52 10.88 8.08
C LEU A 128 11.15 10.34 8.49
N VAL A 129 11.01 9.87 9.73
CA VAL A 129 9.73 9.33 10.25
C VAL A 129 8.64 10.42 10.24
N ARG A 130 8.95 11.63 10.72
CA ARG A 130 7.99 12.75 10.72
C ARG A 130 7.53 13.13 9.31
N LEU A 131 8.45 13.18 8.35
CA LEU A 131 8.11 13.51 6.96
C LEU A 131 7.23 12.42 6.35
N PHE A 132 7.52 11.15 6.61
CA PHE A 132 6.70 10.03 6.18
C PHE A 132 5.30 10.09 6.80
N GLU A 133 5.20 10.35 8.11
CA GLU A 133 3.93 10.53 8.82
C GLU A 133 3.07 11.65 8.18
N TYR A 134 3.67 12.82 7.91
CA TYR A 134 2.96 13.93 7.26
C TYR A 134 2.53 13.59 5.82
N MET A 135 3.36 12.86 5.08
CA MET A 135 2.96 12.40 3.73
C MET A 135 1.76 11.45 3.82
N GLN A 136 1.78 10.49 4.74
CA GLN A 136 0.65 9.58 4.94
C GLN A 136 -0.62 10.33 5.33
N LEU A 137 -0.55 11.24 6.31
CA LEU A 137 -1.70 12.06 6.72
C LEU A 137 -2.26 12.91 5.57
N THR A 138 -1.39 13.43 4.70
CA THR A 138 -1.80 14.15 3.49
C THR A 138 -2.57 13.24 2.53
N TRP A 139 -2.07 12.03 2.28
CA TRP A 139 -2.77 11.06 1.45
C TRP A 139 -4.10 10.63 2.04
N ILE A 140 -4.17 10.43 3.36
CA ILE A 140 -5.40 10.11 4.08
C ILE A 140 -6.45 11.21 3.83
N ALA A 141 -6.08 12.48 4.00
CA ALA A 141 -6.99 13.60 3.77
C ALA A 141 -7.47 13.65 2.30
N LEU A 142 -6.57 13.49 1.33
CA LEU A 142 -6.92 13.45 -0.09
C LEU A 142 -7.87 12.30 -0.42
N PHE A 143 -7.63 11.11 0.13
CA PHE A 143 -8.45 9.93 -0.12
C PHE A 143 -9.82 10.03 0.55
N ILE A 144 -9.92 10.61 1.75
CA ILE A 144 -11.20 10.90 2.41
C ILE A 144 -12.05 11.79 1.49
N VAL A 145 -11.48 12.88 0.98
CA VAL A 145 -12.20 13.79 0.06
C VAL A 145 -12.55 13.10 -1.25
N HIS A 146 -11.62 12.37 -1.84
CA HIS A 146 -11.87 11.62 -3.08
C HIS A 146 -12.97 10.57 -2.90
N CYS A 147 -12.90 9.77 -1.83
CA CYS A 147 -13.89 8.76 -1.51
C CYS A 147 -15.28 9.38 -1.25
N ALA A 148 -15.35 10.47 -0.49
CA ALA A 148 -16.60 11.17 -0.24
C ALA A 148 -17.25 11.69 -1.53
N VAL A 149 -16.45 12.19 -2.48
CA VAL A 149 -16.93 12.68 -3.79
C VAL A 149 -17.33 11.54 -4.73
N LYS A 150 -16.52 10.47 -4.82
CA LYS A 150 -16.71 9.38 -5.78
C LYS A 150 -17.65 8.30 -5.28
N GLN A 151 -17.54 7.92 -4.02
CA GLN A 151 -18.28 6.81 -3.40
C GLN A 151 -19.39 7.30 -2.45
N ARG A 152 -19.54 8.62 -2.29
CA ARG A 152 -20.44 9.27 -1.34
C ARG A 152 -20.19 8.83 0.12
N LEU A 153 -21.09 9.20 1.01
CA LEU A 153 -20.97 8.87 2.45
C LEU A 153 -20.94 7.36 2.73
N ALA A 154 -21.61 6.56 1.89
CA ALA A 154 -21.60 5.11 2.08
C ALA A 154 -20.20 4.50 1.83
N GLY A 155 -19.52 4.92 0.77
CA GLY A 155 -18.15 4.49 0.52
C GLY A 155 -17.16 5.01 1.56
N LEU A 156 -17.34 6.27 1.99
CA LEU A 156 -16.54 6.85 3.05
C LEU A 156 -16.66 6.05 4.35
N ALA A 157 -17.89 5.76 4.78
CA ALA A 157 -18.14 4.95 5.98
C ALA A 157 -17.56 3.54 5.87
N PHE A 158 -17.56 2.96 4.64
CA PHE A 158 -16.96 1.67 4.42
C PHE A 158 -15.42 1.72 4.51
N PHE A 159 -14.77 2.46 3.63
CA PHE A 159 -13.31 2.44 3.53
C PHE A 159 -12.61 3.08 4.73
N PHE A 160 -13.16 4.18 5.28
CA PHE A 160 -12.57 4.95 6.38
C PHE A 160 -13.25 4.72 7.73
N GLY A 161 -14.31 3.92 7.78
CA GLY A 161 -14.93 3.44 9.01
C GLY A 161 -14.64 1.96 9.22
N VAL A 162 -15.22 1.09 8.39
CA VAL A 162 -15.04 -0.38 8.51
C VAL A 162 -13.58 -0.76 8.22
N GLY A 163 -12.97 -0.20 7.18
CA GLY A 163 -11.58 -0.42 6.83
C GLY A 163 -10.62 0.03 7.94
N TRP A 164 -10.92 1.15 8.60
CA TRP A 164 -10.14 1.63 9.74
C TRP A 164 -10.23 0.70 10.95
N LEU A 165 -11.43 0.24 11.31
CA LEU A 165 -11.60 -0.73 12.40
C LEU A 165 -10.81 -2.01 12.15
N TYR A 166 -10.81 -2.48 10.91
CA TYR A 166 -10.03 -3.64 10.55
C TYR A 166 -8.52 -3.37 10.58
N GLY A 167 -8.06 -2.25 9.99
CA GLY A 167 -6.66 -1.82 10.05
C GLY A 167 -6.14 -1.61 11.47
N LEU A 168 -6.99 -1.11 12.37
CA LEU A 168 -6.68 -0.99 13.79
C LEU A 168 -6.39 -2.37 14.43
N VAL A 169 -7.20 -3.38 14.11
CA VAL A 169 -6.97 -4.75 14.61
C VAL A 169 -5.69 -5.34 14.05
N LEU A 170 -5.46 -5.18 12.73
CA LEU A 170 -4.29 -5.74 12.06
C LEU A 170 -2.99 -5.15 12.60
N GLU A 171 -2.89 -3.83 12.63
CA GLU A 171 -1.65 -3.12 13.00
C GLU A 171 -1.30 -3.32 14.48
N ASN A 172 -2.27 -3.05 15.34
CA ASN A 172 -2.03 -3.27 16.78
C ASN A 172 -1.81 -4.74 17.10
N GLY A 173 -2.51 -5.67 16.40
CA GLY A 173 -2.31 -7.10 16.56
C GLY A 173 -0.87 -7.52 16.24
N GLY A 174 -0.30 -7.07 15.13
CA GLY A 174 1.07 -7.36 14.73
C GLY A 174 2.10 -6.84 15.74
N ILE A 175 1.94 -5.60 16.22
CA ILE A 175 2.82 -5.00 17.23
C ILE A 175 2.66 -5.70 18.59
N MET A 176 1.43 -5.97 19.01
CA MET A 176 1.15 -6.67 20.27
C MET A 176 1.70 -8.10 20.28
N MET A 177 1.63 -8.80 19.14
CA MET A 177 2.28 -10.10 18.94
C MET A 177 3.80 -10.01 18.79
N ARG A 178 4.38 -8.80 18.81
CA ARG A 178 5.81 -8.51 18.69
C ARG A 178 6.46 -8.97 17.38
N TYR A 179 5.70 -9.02 16.31
CA TYR A 179 6.27 -9.31 14.99
C TYR A 179 7.08 -8.12 14.46
N PHE A 180 6.63 -6.89 14.72
CA PHE A 180 7.31 -5.66 14.36
C PHE A 180 7.03 -4.53 15.38
N PHE A 181 7.76 -3.43 15.24
CA PHE A 181 7.65 -2.23 16.08
C PHE A 181 7.73 -0.99 15.22
N GLU A 182 6.99 0.04 15.58
CA GLU A 182 6.93 1.32 14.87
C GLU A 182 7.36 2.48 15.77
N PRO A 183 8.67 2.64 16.01
CA PRO A 183 9.17 3.70 16.89
C PRO A 183 9.21 5.06 16.17
N GLY A 184 9.13 6.14 16.95
CA GLY A 184 9.48 7.47 16.48
C GLY A 184 8.37 8.29 15.82
N TYR A 185 7.16 7.76 15.66
CA TYR A 185 6.00 8.52 15.22
C TYR A 185 5.55 9.54 16.26
N SER A 186 4.87 10.59 15.81
CA SER A 186 4.41 11.68 16.68
C SER A 186 2.98 11.48 17.17
N PHE A 187 2.15 10.77 16.40
CA PHE A 187 0.73 10.69 16.68
C PHE A 187 0.23 9.26 16.89
N TYR A 188 -0.11 8.95 18.13
CA TYR A 188 -0.72 7.71 18.58
C TYR A 188 -2.12 7.96 19.13
N LEU A 189 -3.03 7.01 18.94
CA LEU A 189 -4.35 7.07 19.55
C LEU A 189 -4.30 6.48 20.95
N TRP A 190 -4.43 7.35 21.95
CA TRP A 190 -4.48 6.96 23.36
C TRP A 190 -3.31 6.05 23.76
N LYS A 191 -3.59 4.81 24.19
CA LYS A 191 -2.58 3.81 24.61
C LYS A 191 -2.34 2.71 23.55
N LEU A 192 -2.82 2.89 22.32
CA LEU A 192 -2.57 1.92 21.26
C LEU A 192 -1.10 1.99 20.82
N PRO A 193 -0.46 0.84 20.60
CA PRO A 193 0.95 0.81 20.22
C PRO A 193 1.20 1.22 18.76
N ALA A 194 0.20 1.10 17.89
CA ALA A 194 0.33 1.48 16.49
C ALA A 194 0.11 3.00 16.29
N PRO A 195 0.92 3.67 15.46
CA PRO A 195 0.68 5.04 15.05
C PRO A 195 -0.63 5.20 14.31
N PHE A 196 -1.27 6.38 14.44
CA PHE A 196 -2.51 6.66 13.72
C PHE A 196 -2.33 6.59 12.21
N ALA A 197 -1.21 7.10 11.70
CA ALA A 197 -0.92 7.13 10.28
C ALA A 197 -0.85 5.73 9.66
N THR A 198 -0.21 4.76 10.34
CA THR A 198 -0.07 3.37 9.84
C THR A 198 -1.40 2.62 9.89
N MET A 199 -2.18 2.77 10.97
CA MET A 199 -3.55 2.22 11.03
C MET A 199 -4.43 2.75 9.90
N MET A 200 -4.35 4.04 9.59
CA MET A 200 -5.07 4.64 8.45
C MET A 200 -4.47 4.26 7.10
N GLY A 201 -3.20 3.86 7.06
CA GLY A 201 -2.54 3.34 5.87
C GLY A 201 -3.27 2.13 5.26
N TRP A 202 -3.85 1.26 6.10
CA TRP A 202 -4.70 0.16 5.65
C TRP A 202 -5.93 0.63 4.87
N CYS A 203 -6.53 1.77 5.28
CA CYS A 203 -7.66 2.35 4.54
C CYS A 203 -7.25 2.79 3.14
N LEU A 204 -6.07 3.41 3.01
CA LEU A 204 -5.51 3.81 1.71
C LEU A 204 -5.27 2.58 0.83
N ALA A 205 -4.66 1.54 1.40
CA ALA A 205 -4.36 0.30 0.70
C ALA A 205 -5.63 -0.42 0.24
N PHE A 206 -6.62 -0.60 1.11
CA PHE A 206 -7.91 -1.21 0.75
C PHE A 206 -8.62 -0.41 -0.34
N TYR A 207 -8.72 0.90 -0.17
CA TYR A 207 -9.39 1.75 -1.15
C TYR A 207 -8.71 1.71 -2.51
N ALA A 208 -7.39 1.87 -2.56
CA ALA A 208 -6.63 1.87 -3.81
C ALA A 208 -6.69 0.52 -4.52
N CYS A 209 -6.41 -0.58 -3.81
CA CYS A 209 -6.37 -1.92 -4.41
C CYS A 209 -7.76 -2.38 -4.88
N ILE A 210 -8.80 -2.16 -4.06
CA ILE A 210 -10.18 -2.48 -4.45
C ILE A 210 -10.63 -1.64 -5.64
N TRP A 211 -10.36 -0.34 -5.64
CA TRP A 211 -10.70 0.55 -6.75
C TRP A 211 -10.05 0.11 -8.08
N MET A 212 -8.76 -0.27 -8.02
CA MET A 212 -8.06 -0.80 -9.19
C MET A 212 -8.67 -2.13 -9.66
N THR A 213 -9.02 -3.00 -8.73
CA THR A 213 -9.67 -4.30 -9.05
C THR A 213 -11.06 -4.11 -9.64
N GLU A 214 -11.89 -3.22 -9.10
CA GLU A 214 -13.22 -2.90 -9.65
C GLU A 214 -13.10 -2.41 -11.11
N PHE A 215 -12.11 -1.58 -11.38
CA PHE A 215 -11.81 -1.15 -12.74
C PHE A 215 -11.45 -2.32 -13.67
N LEU A 216 -10.67 -3.30 -13.18
CA LEU A 216 -10.31 -4.51 -13.95
C LEU A 216 -11.52 -5.44 -14.14
N ILE A 217 -12.37 -5.61 -13.13
CA ILE A 217 -13.61 -6.41 -13.20
C ILE A 217 -14.54 -5.91 -14.30
N GLU A 218 -14.65 -4.60 -14.50
CA GLU A 218 -15.45 -4.03 -15.59
C GLU A 218 -14.95 -4.42 -16.99
N ARG A 219 -13.68 -4.80 -17.12
CA ARG A 219 -13.01 -5.07 -18.42
C ARG A 219 -12.74 -6.53 -18.69
N PHE A 220 -12.61 -7.32 -17.64
CA PHE A 220 -12.28 -8.73 -17.73
C PHE A 220 -13.43 -9.59 -17.17
N PRO A 221 -14.27 -10.18 -18.04
CA PRO A 221 -15.44 -10.96 -17.60
C PRO A 221 -15.11 -12.10 -16.63
N THR A 222 -13.90 -12.68 -16.76
CA THR A 222 -13.43 -13.74 -15.83
C THR A 222 -13.30 -13.26 -14.38
N LEU A 223 -12.92 -11.99 -14.17
CA LEU A 223 -12.88 -11.40 -12.84
C LEU A 223 -14.30 -11.15 -12.30
N ARG A 224 -15.22 -10.72 -13.17
CA ARG A 224 -16.62 -10.48 -12.80
C ARG A 224 -17.36 -11.75 -12.40
N GLY A 225 -16.98 -12.89 -12.96
CA GLY A 225 -17.63 -14.18 -12.69
C GLY A 225 -17.28 -14.82 -11.34
N SER A 226 -16.31 -14.28 -10.59
CA SER A 226 -15.83 -14.92 -9.36
C SER A 226 -15.29 -13.92 -8.33
N ALA A 227 -15.98 -13.85 -7.19
CA ALA A 227 -15.53 -13.06 -6.06
C ALA A 227 -14.15 -13.52 -5.54
N VAL A 228 -13.84 -14.82 -5.64
CA VAL A 228 -12.53 -15.37 -5.27
C VAL A 228 -11.43 -14.82 -6.17
N ILE A 229 -11.63 -14.84 -7.50
CA ILE A 229 -10.63 -14.33 -8.46
C ILE A 229 -10.46 -12.81 -8.29
N ALA A 230 -11.55 -12.07 -8.07
CA ALA A 230 -11.49 -10.64 -7.78
C ALA A 230 -10.72 -10.36 -6.47
N ALA A 231 -10.95 -11.14 -5.42
CA ALA A 231 -10.22 -11.01 -4.15
C ALA A 231 -8.73 -11.35 -4.31
N LEU A 232 -8.40 -12.41 -5.03
CA LEU A 232 -7.00 -12.76 -5.35
C LEU A 232 -6.31 -11.65 -6.16
N THR A 233 -7.02 -11.02 -7.10
CA THR A 233 -6.48 -9.88 -7.86
C THR A 233 -6.21 -8.68 -6.95
N THR A 234 -7.16 -8.33 -6.06
CA THR A 234 -6.97 -7.28 -5.05
C THR A 234 -5.77 -7.56 -4.16
N THR A 235 -5.66 -8.79 -3.68
CA THR A 235 -4.56 -9.24 -2.81
C THR A 235 -3.22 -9.22 -3.55
N ALA A 236 -3.19 -9.63 -4.82
CA ALA A 236 -1.98 -9.57 -5.66
C ALA A 236 -1.50 -8.13 -5.88
N ILE A 237 -2.41 -7.17 -6.09
CA ILE A 237 -2.07 -5.75 -6.18
C ILE A 237 -1.45 -5.28 -4.86
N ALA A 238 -2.08 -5.61 -3.73
CA ALA A 238 -1.62 -5.22 -2.40
C ALA A 238 -0.23 -5.80 -2.08
N ILE A 239 -0.02 -7.10 -2.25
CA ILE A 239 1.27 -7.75 -2.03
C ILE A 239 2.35 -7.20 -2.98
N SER A 240 1.99 -6.92 -4.23
CA SER A 240 2.94 -6.32 -5.18
C SER A 240 3.41 -4.94 -4.73
N TRP A 241 2.54 -4.16 -4.09
CA TRP A 241 2.92 -2.88 -3.51
C TRP A 241 3.78 -3.06 -2.26
N ASP A 242 3.43 -4.00 -1.41
CA ASP A 242 4.16 -4.35 -0.19
C ASP A 242 5.56 -4.90 -0.47
N LEU A 243 5.73 -5.70 -1.52
CA LEU A 243 7.05 -6.19 -1.98
C LEU A 243 8.05 -5.07 -2.29
N GLN A 244 7.58 -3.85 -2.51
CA GLN A 244 8.43 -2.68 -2.71
C GLN A 244 8.45 -1.78 -1.48
N MET A 245 7.29 -1.58 -0.84
CA MET A 245 7.14 -0.64 0.26
C MET A 245 7.88 -1.12 1.52
N ASP A 246 7.66 -2.35 1.93
CA ASP A 246 8.21 -2.89 3.17
C ASP A 246 9.73 -2.98 3.20
N PRO A 247 10.40 -3.50 2.16
CA PRO A 247 11.86 -3.47 2.13
C PRO A 247 12.46 -2.07 2.29
N LEU A 248 11.85 -1.07 1.64
CA LEU A 248 12.32 0.30 1.73
C LEU A 248 11.98 0.93 3.09
N ALA A 249 10.78 0.72 3.58
CA ALA A 249 10.29 1.34 4.80
C ALA A 249 10.91 0.77 6.08
N SER A 250 11.27 -0.51 6.06
CA SER A 250 11.98 -1.16 7.17
C SER A 250 13.51 -1.08 7.08
N LEU A 251 14.04 -0.51 6.00
CA LEU A 251 15.48 -0.31 5.84
C LEU A 251 16.04 0.47 7.05
N SER A 252 16.98 -0.14 7.75
CA SER A 252 17.55 0.40 9.00
C SER A 252 16.54 0.62 10.14
N GLY A 253 15.35 0.04 10.03
CA GLY A 253 14.27 0.26 11.01
C GLY A 253 13.73 1.70 11.00
N VAL A 254 13.75 2.37 9.83
CA VAL A 254 13.38 3.79 9.72
C VAL A 254 11.93 4.04 10.12
N PHE A 255 10.98 3.34 9.48
CA PHE A 255 9.55 3.54 9.75
C PHE A 255 8.98 2.44 10.64
N TRP A 256 9.47 1.20 10.48
CA TRP A 256 9.22 0.08 11.38
C TRP A 256 10.40 -0.86 11.41
N LYS A 257 10.50 -1.63 12.48
CA LYS A 257 11.55 -2.61 12.69
C LYS A 257 10.92 -3.98 12.90
N TRP A 258 11.36 -4.96 12.13
CA TRP A 258 10.99 -6.37 12.33
C TRP A 258 11.68 -6.95 13.58
N ASN A 259 11.04 -7.94 14.20
CA ASN A 259 11.64 -8.67 15.30
C ASN A 259 12.86 -9.44 14.82
N ASP A 260 13.98 -9.29 15.51
CA ASP A 260 15.27 -9.89 15.12
C ASP A 260 15.26 -11.44 15.18
N LEU A 261 14.25 -12.06 15.80
CA LEU A 261 14.06 -13.51 15.82
C LEU A 261 13.42 -14.05 14.52
N LEU A 262 12.84 -13.19 13.70
CA LEU A 262 12.26 -13.58 12.43
C LEU A 262 13.34 -13.64 11.35
N PRO A 263 13.43 -14.75 10.59
CA PRO A 263 14.41 -14.85 9.53
C PRO A 263 14.08 -13.89 8.39
N ASN A 264 15.08 -13.20 7.88
CA ASN A 264 14.97 -12.40 6.68
C ASN A 264 14.67 -13.29 5.48
N TRP A 265 13.70 -12.91 4.68
CA TRP A 265 13.30 -13.67 3.49
C TRP A 265 13.51 -12.87 2.20
N PHE A 266 12.98 -11.66 2.11
CA PHE A 266 13.07 -10.85 0.91
C PHE A 266 13.52 -9.43 1.27
N LEU A 267 14.74 -9.05 0.88
CA LEU A 267 15.34 -7.74 1.16
C LEU A 267 15.18 -7.30 2.62
N SER A 268 15.52 -8.19 3.55
CA SER A 268 15.43 -7.99 5.00
C SER A 268 14.01 -8.01 5.59
N VAL A 269 12.99 -8.24 4.80
CA VAL A 269 11.62 -8.42 5.28
C VAL A 269 11.36 -9.90 5.52
N PRO A 270 10.80 -10.30 6.68
CA PRO A 270 10.50 -11.69 6.99
C PRO A 270 9.28 -12.18 6.20
N PHE A 271 9.24 -13.48 5.93
CA PHE A 271 8.14 -14.12 5.19
C PHE A 271 6.77 -13.89 5.86
N VAL A 272 6.75 -13.85 7.19
CA VAL A 272 5.53 -13.60 7.97
C VAL A 272 4.80 -12.33 7.55
N ASN A 273 5.51 -11.30 7.09
CA ASN A 273 4.90 -10.08 6.58
C ASN A 273 4.00 -10.34 5.38
N TYR A 274 4.49 -11.03 4.37
CA TYR A 274 3.73 -11.30 3.14
C TYR A 274 2.54 -12.23 3.40
N VAL A 275 2.69 -13.16 4.34
CA VAL A 275 1.57 -13.98 4.83
C VAL A 275 0.54 -13.12 5.55
N ALA A 276 0.96 -12.13 6.34
CA ALA A 276 0.06 -11.19 7.02
C ALA A 276 -0.72 -10.34 5.99
N TRP A 277 -0.05 -9.79 4.98
CA TRP A 277 -0.71 -9.04 3.90
C TRP A 277 -1.71 -9.90 3.12
N PHE A 278 -1.31 -11.12 2.74
CA PHE A 278 -2.23 -12.05 2.08
C PHE A 278 -3.45 -12.34 2.94
N SER A 279 -3.23 -12.68 4.20
CA SER A 279 -4.27 -13.07 5.14
C SER A 279 -5.18 -11.91 5.53
N ALA A 280 -4.67 -10.67 5.52
CA ALA A 280 -5.45 -9.48 5.75
C ALA A 280 -6.34 -9.12 4.53
N PHE A 281 -5.76 -9.13 3.33
CA PHE A 281 -6.47 -8.68 2.12
C PHE A 281 -7.45 -9.72 1.59
N MET A 282 -7.07 -11.00 1.55
CA MET A 282 -7.87 -12.03 0.89
C MET A 282 -9.29 -12.16 1.45
N PRO A 283 -9.53 -12.33 2.77
CA PRO A 283 -10.89 -12.45 3.29
C PRO A 283 -11.67 -11.13 3.22
N PHE A 284 -11.03 -9.99 3.45
CA PHE A 284 -11.68 -8.69 3.36
C PHE A 284 -12.14 -8.39 1.93
N ALA A 285 -11.26 -8.58 0.94
CA ALA A 285 -11.58 -8.39 -0.46
C ALA A 285 -12.63 -9.40 -0.96
N TYR A 286 -12.56 -10.66 -0.48
CA TYR A 286 -13.55 -11.67 -0.83
C TYR A 286 -14.96 -11.27 -0.38
N ILE A 287 -15.11 -10.91 0.89
CA ILE A 287 -16.43 -10.47 1.42
C ILE A 287 -16.90 -9.22 0.70
N TYR A 288 -16.01 -8.25 0.46
CA TYR A 288 -16.37 -7.05 -0.29
C TYR A 288 -16.89 -7.37 -1.69
N HIS A 289 -16.11 -8.09 -2.50
CA HIS A 289 -16.48 -8.41 -3.87
C HIS A 289 -17.69 -9.33 -3.93
N HIS A 290 -17.82 -10.29 -3.02
CA HIS A 290 -18.99 -11.15 -2.94
C HIS A 290 -20.28 -10.36 -2.73
N VAL A 291 -20.26 -9.38 -1.82
CA VAL A 291 -21.43 -8.53 -1.54
C VAL A 291 -21.68 -7.50 -2.66
N VAL A 292 -20.62 -6.97 -3.26
CA VAL A 292 -20.74 -5.96 -4.35
C VAL A 292 -21.24 -6.58 -5.66
N MET A 293 -20.90 -7.83 -5.94
CA MET A 293 -21.38 -8.56 -7.12
C MET A 293 -22.85 -8.97 -7.02
N ASP A 294 -23.49 -8.78 -5.86
CA ASP A 294 -24.94 -8.90 -5.69
C ASP A 294 -25.62 -7.59 -6.15
N ASP A 295 -26.06 -7.56 -7.40
CA ASP A 295 -26.64 -6.38 -8.05
C ASP A 295 -27.94 -5.86 -7.35
N TRP A 296 -28.52 -6.64 -6.44
CA TRP A 296 -29.76 -6.29 -5.71
C TRP A 296 -29.52 -5.50 -4.42
N VAL A 297 -28.25 -5.29 -4.04
CA VAL A 297 -27.89 -4.69 -2.75
C VAL A 297 -27.64 -3.19 -2.89
N THR A 298 -28.37 -2.41 -2.12
CA THR A 298 -28.10 -0.96 -2.04
C THR A 298 -26.73 -0.68 -1.40
N PRO A 299 -26.06 0.46 -1.71
CA PRO A 299 -24.79 0.81 -1.08
C PRO A 299 -24.80 0.81 0.45
N ARG A 300 -25.92 1.24 1.07
CA ARG A 300 -26.09 1.23 2.54
C ARG A 300 -26.18 -0.20 3.08
N GLU A 301 -26.96 -1.04 2.42
CA GLU A 301 -27.12 -2.45 2.79
C GLU A 301 -25.83 -3.23 2.59
N ARG A 302 -25.10 -2.98 1.50
CA ARG A 302 -23.77 -3.52 1.24
C ARG A 302 -22.84 -3.26 2.42
N ASN A 303 -22.69 -2.00 2.82
CA ASN A 303 -21.82 -1.62 3.93
C ASN A 303 -22.20 -2.30 5.23
N TRP A 304 -23.51 -2.41 5.50
CA TRP A 304 -24.01 -3.11 6.68
C TRP A 304 -23.75 -4.61 6.63
N ARG A 305 -23.90 -5.25 5.47
CA ARG A 305 -23.58 -6.67 5.29
C ARG A 305 -22.09 -6.94 5.52
N VAL A 306 -21.20 -6.13 4.92
CA VAL A 306 -19.76 -6.28 5.12
C VAL A 306 -19.37 -6.00 6.57
N PHE A 307 -19.92 -4.96 7.20
CA PHE A 307 -19.67 -4.66 8.61
C PHE A 307 -20.03 -5.84 9.52
N LYS A 308 -21.19 -6.46 9.31
CA LYS A 308 -21.58 -7.66 10.06
C LYS A 308 -20.64 -8.85 9.89
N GLN A 309 -19.97 -8.95 8.75
CA GLN A 309 -19.00 -10.00 8.45
C GLN A 309 -17.60 -9.72 8.98
N LEU A 310 -17.35 -8.53 9.50
CA LEU A 310 -16.01 -8.14 9.97
C LEU A 310 -15.42 -9.12 11.00
N PRO A 311 -16.17 -9.63 11.99
CA PRO A 311 -15.63 -10.68 12.90
C PRO A 311 -15.22 -11.95 12.14
N ASN A 312 -16.01 -12.38 11.15
CA ASN A 312 -15.66 -13.54 10.31
C ASN A 312 -14.41 -13.26 9.47
N VAL A 313 -14.26 -12.05 8.93
CA VAL A 313 -13.05 -11.63 8.20
C VAL A 313 -11.82 -11.74 9.09
N VAL A 314 -11.89 -11.27 10.34
CA VAL A 314 -10.78 -11.36 11.31
C VAL A 314 -10.45 -12.83 11.62
N VAL A 315 -11.47 -13.66 11.85
CA VAL A 315 -11.27 -15.11 12.12
C VAL A 315 -10.61 -15.78 10.91
N TRP A 316 -11.09 -15.53 9.70
CA TRP A 316 -10.49 -16.11 8.49
C TRP A 316 -9.09 -15.59 8.22
N ALA A 317 -8.82 -14.30 8.50
CA ALA A 317 -7.47 -13.77 8.44
C ALA A 317 -6.53 -14.50 9.39
N GLY A 318 -6.97 -14.75 10.63
CA GLY A 318 -6.21 -15.54 11.60
C GLY A 318 -5.99 -16.99 11.14
N ILE A 319 -7.03 -17.67 10.65
CA ILE A 319 -6.92 -19.05 10.14
C ILE A 319 -5.92 -19.13 8.99
N LEU A 320 -6.01 -18.21 8.02
CA LEU A 320 -5.09 -18.17 6.88
C LEU A 320 -3.67 -17.88 7.35
N PHE A 321 -3.50 -16.87 8.20
CA PHE A 321 -2.19 -16.48 8.71
C PHE A 321 -1.52 -17.64 9.46
N PHE A 322 -2.12 -18.16 10.51
CA PHE A 322 -1.53 -19.22 11.30
C PHE A 322 -1.45 -20.55 10.54
N GLY A 323 -2.42 -20.85 9.67
CA GLY A 323 -2.39 -22.06 8.85
C GLY A 323 -1.27 -22.04 7.81
N ILE A 324 -1.07 -20.93 7.10
CA ILE A 324 0.03 -20.81 6.13
C ILE A 324 1.38 -20.83 6.84
N MET A 325 1.52 -20.10 7.98
CA MET A 325 2.76 -20.10 8.75
C MET A 325 3.07 -21.50 9.30
N PHE A 326 2.06 -22.22 9.81
CA PHE A 326 2.24 -23.60 10.28
C PHE A 326 2.83 -24.51 9.20
N VAL A 327 2.27 -24.44 7.99
CA VAL A 327 2.75 -25.26 6.86
C VAL A 327 4.13 -24.79 6.38
N ALA A 328 4.34 -23.45 6.26
CA ALA A 328 5.60 -22.91 5.78
C ALA A 328 6.77 -23.14 6.74
N GLU A 329 6.49 -23.11 8.04
CA GLU A 329 7.51 -23.30 9.10
C GLU A 329 7.58 -24.74 9.61
N MET A 330 6.84 -25.66 8.98
CA MET A 330 6.80 -27.09 9.33
C MET A 330 6.42 -27.37 10.79
N GLY A 331 5.44 -26.62 11.30
CA GLY A 331 4.89 -26.80 12.62
C GLY A 331 5.05 -25.61 13.57
N PHE A 332 4.70 -25.82 14.86
CA PHE A 332 4.71 -24.77 15.88
C PHE A 332 6.10 -24.37 16.40
N ASP A 333 7.15 -25.11 16.02
CA ASP A 333 8.53 -24.74 16.38
C ASP A 333 9.14 -23.68 15.45
N GLY A 334 8.40 -23.24 14.46
CA GLY A 334 8.83 -22.22 13.51
C GLY A 334 9.05 -20.84 14.13
N PRO A 335 9.85 -19.97 13.46
CA PRO A 335 10.23 -18.66 14.00
C PRO A 335 9.06 -17.78 14.43
N ALA A 336 7.99 -17.73 13.65
CA ALA A 336 6.82 -16.90 13.98
C ALA A 336 6.09 -17.39 15.23
N TYR A 337 5.99 -18.70 15.42
CA TYR A 337 5.38 -19.27 16.64
C TYR A 337 6.27 -19.08 17.86
N ARG A 338 7.60 -19.16 17.72
CA ARG A 338 8.54 -18.85 18.82
C ARG A 338 8.41 -17.39 19.30
N VAL A 339 8.23 -16.45 18.37
CA VAL A 339 7.97 -15.04 18.73
C VAL A 339 6.67 -14.93 19.51
N LEU A 340 5.61 -15.59 19.04
CA LEU A 340 4.30 -15.60 19.70
C LEU A 340 4.36 -16.27 21.08
N ASP A 341 5.04 -17.41 21.21
CA ASP A 341 5.23 -18.12 22.47
C ASP A 341 5.95 -17.27 23.50
N GLN A 342 7.03 -16.60 23.09
CA GLN A 342 7.75 -15.66 23.97
C GLN A 342 6.84 -14.51 24.44
N PHE A 343 5.99 -13.98 23.56
CA PHE A 343 5.01 -12.96 23.97
C PHE A 343 4.00 -13.53 24.98
N LEU A 344 3.42 -14.67 24.71
CA LEU A 344 2.42 -15.31 25.59
C LEU A 344 3.03 -15.64 26.96
N THR A 345 4.26 -16.13 27.00
CA THR A 345 4.97 -16.48 28.22
C THR A 345 5.25 -15.24 29.10
N HIS A 346 5.49 -14.08 28.48
CA HIS A 346 5.73 -12.82 29.22
C HIS A 346 4.44 -12.13 29.68
N VAL A 347 3.35 -12.27 28.92
CA VAL A 347 2.06 -11.61 29.21
C VAL A 347 1.18 -12.45 30.12
N ILE A 348 1.26 -13.78 29.97
CA ILE A 348 0.56 -14.75 30.80
C ILE A 348 1.64 -15.58 31.50
N PRO A 349 2.18 -15.13 32.66
CA PRO A 349 3.06 -16.00 33.44
C PRO A 349 2.25 -17.24 33.75
N TYR A 350 2.66 -18.38 33.22
CA TYR A 350 2.10 -19.67 33.59
C TYR A 350 2.18 -19.75 35.11
N GLY A 351 1.01 -19.79 35.75
CA GLY A 351 0.88 -19.67 37.18
C GLY A 351 1.83 -20.59 37.95
N THR A 352 2.59 -19.96 38.80
CA THR A 352 3.22 -20.62 39.93
C THR A 352 2.18 -20.98 40.94
#